data_65d3341a8b62dbd51b1ed38b1eac9f6e
#
_entry.id   65d3341a8b62dbd51b1ed38b1eac9f6e
#
_cell.length_a   1.000
_cell.length_b   1.000
_cell.length_c   1.000
_cell.angle_alpha   90.00
_cell.angle_beta   90.00
_cell.angle_gamma   90.00
#
_symmetry.space_group_name_H-M   'P 1'
#
loop_
_entity.id
_entity.type
_entity.pdbx_description
1 polymer ?
#
loop_
_entity_poly.entity_id
_entity_poly.type
_entity_poly.pdbx_seq_one_letter_code
_entity_poly.pdbx_strand_id
1 'polypeptide(L)'
;MNMKKIVILFLLGSFVYPLWAAKPLTDEELLTEVQRRTFRYFWDFAHPVSGLARERTDTTHYGHEVVTTGGSGFGIMAIVVGIERGFITREQGVERMLKILTFLDKKADHYHGLWPHWMNGTTGETIRFSRKDDGADLVESAFMFQGLLAARQYFNQDIEKERRIRWLIDNMWNQAEWDWFTRGGEDVLYWHWSPNHGWAMNHPLKGYNEGLIGYVLAASSPTYPVSDRVYHRGWAYAGTFNNGREYYGIKLPLGMEYGGPLFFAHYSFLGLDPRGLKDRYADYWEQNVNHTLINRQHAIENPKGYKGYGAEVWGFTASDGDKGYSAHDPLNDQGVVTPTAALSSFPYTPEYSMKALKHFYYKMGDQLWGEYGFKDAFNPSNGWVADSYLAIDQGPIIVMIENYRSGLLWDLFMSHPDVQKGLKKLGFSGAEQLKNR
;
A
#
# COMPACT_ATOMS: atom_id res chain seq x y z
N MET A 1 -10.29 -18.90 -88.06
CA MET A 1 -11.25 -18.74 -86.96
C MET A 1 -10.43 -18.20 -85.79
N ASN A 2 -10.46 -16.86 -85.55
CA ASN A 2 -9.59 -16.17 -84.64
C ASN A 2 -10.25 -16.10 -83.26
N MET A 3 -9.67 -16.71 -82.27
CA MET A 3 -10.04 -16.53 -80.85
C MET A 3 -9.25 -15.35 -80.23
N LYS A 4 -9.92 -14.24 -79.97
CA LYS A 4 -9.37 -13.11 -79.18
C LYS A 4 -9.30 -13.49 -77.75
N LYS A 5 -8.07 -13.47 -77.15
CA LYS A 5 -7.86 -13.60 -75.70
C LYS A 5 -8.14 -12.24 -75.07
N ILE A 6 -9.13 -12.21 -74.21
CA ILE A 6 -9.41 -11.06 -73.27
C ILE A 6 -8.54 -11.25 -72.09
N VAL A 7 -7.64 -10.29 -71.82
CA VAL A 7 -6.86 -10.18 -70.56
C VAL A 7 -7.62 -9.26 -69.63
N ILE A 8 -8.16 -9.77 -68.54
CA ILE A 8 -8.75 -8.98 -67.48
C ILE A 8 -7.64 -8.64 -66.48
N LEU A 9 -7.28 -7.35 -66.42
CA LEU A 9 -6.34 -6.80 -65.46
C LEU A 9 -7.11 -6.56 -64.15
N PHE A 10 -6.84 -7.36 -63.12
CA PHE A 10 -7.30 -7.06 -61.74
C PHE A 10 -6.37 -6.00 -61.13
N LEU A 11 -6.87 -4.77 -61.03
CA LEU A 11 -6.26 -3.72 -60.20
C LEU A 11 -6.58 -4.04 -58.74
N LEU A 12 -5.62 -4.61 -57.99
CA LEU A 12 -5.63 -4.69 -56.56
C LEU A 12 -5.39 -3.28 -55.99
N GLY A 13 -6.45 -2.57 -55.73
CA GLY A 13 -6.40 -1.33 -54.95
C GLY A 13 -6.04 -1.64 -53.48
N SER A 14 -4.80 -1.38 -53.12
CA SER A 14 -4.37 -1.39 -51.72
C SER A 14 -5.06 -0.25 -50.99
N PHE A 15 -6.16 -0.54 -50.32
CA PHE A 15 -6.71 0.39 -49.35
C PHE A 15 -5.75 0.42 -48.14
N VAL A 16 -4.88 1.44 -48.12
CA VAL A 16 -4.14 1.83 -46.92
C VAL A 16 -5.15 2.51 -46.00
N TYR A 17 -5.71 1.75 -45.07
CA TYR A 17 -6.42 2.34 -43.96
C TYR A 17 -5.40 3.18 -43.16
N PRO A 18 -5.61 4.50 -42.98
CA PRO A 18 -4.75 5.22 -42.08
C PRO A 18 -4.90 4.58 -40.67
N LEU A 19 -3.80 4.04 -40.15
CA LEU A 19 -3.72 3.75 -38.71
C LEU A 19 -3.98 5.11 -38.00
N TRP A 20 -5.19 5.31 -37.56
CA TRP A 20 -5.47 6.34 -36.58
C TRP A 20 -4.69 5.93 -35.34
N ALA A 21 -3.55 6.58 -35.10
CA ALA A 21 -2.87 6.48 -33.82
C ALA A 21 -3.92 6.84 -32.76
N ALA A 22 -4.25 5.88 -31.88
CA ALA A 22 -5.20 6.11 -30.83
C ALA A 22 -4.77 7.36 -30.04
N LYS A 23 -5.69 8.29 -29.85
CA LYS A 23 -5.41 9.52 -29.08
C LYS A 23 -4.88 9.12 -27.71
N PRO A 24 -3.76 9.69 -27.24
CA PRO A 24 -3.29 9.43 -25.89
C PRO A 24 -4.41 9.69 -24.87
N LEU A 25 -4.47 8.84 -23.83
CA LEU A 25 -5.41 9.02 -22.74
C LEU A 25 -5.18 10.37 -22.05
N THR A 26 -6.25 11.02 -21.62
CA THR A 26 -6.14 12.14 -20.68
C THR A 26 -5.55 11.65 -19.36
N ASP A 27 -5.07 12.57 -18.52
CA ASP A 27 -4.52 12.23 -17.21
C ASP A 27 -5.55 11.48 -16.36
N GLU A 28 -6.81 11.91 -16.36
CA GLU A 28 -7.90 11.25 -15.64
C GLU A 28 -8.23 9.85 -16.18
N GLU A 29 -8.22 9.67 -17.50
CA GLU A 29 -8.41 8.36 -18.12
C GLU A 29 -7.24 7.42 -17.79
N LEU A 30 -6.00 7.93 -17.80
CA LEU A 30 -4.82 7.15 -17.47
C LEU A 30 -4.83 6.71 -15.98
N LEU A 31 -5.14 7.62 -15.06
CA LEU A 31 -5.30 7.28 -13.64
C LEU A 31 -6.39 6.22 -13.43
N THR A 32 -7.52 6.36 -14.13
CA THR A 32 -8.62 5.38 -14.06
C THR A 32 -8.19 4.01 -14.58
N GLU A 33 -7.43 3.95 -15.68
CA GLU A 33 -6.94 2.68 -16.23
C GLU A 33 -5.93 2.03 -15.28
N VAL A 34 -5.03 2.80 -14.67
CA VAL A 34 -4.11 2.29 -13.65
C VAL A 34 -4.88 1.70 -12.46
N GLN A 35 -5.85 2.44 -11.94
CA GLN A 35 -6.66 1.96 -10.82
C GLN A 35 -7.46 0.70 -11.20
N ARG A 36 -8.06 0.66 -12.40
CA ARG A 36 -8.83 -0.49 -12.87
C ARG A 36 -7.97 -1.76 -12.97
N ARG A 37 -6.77 -1.65 -13.55
CA ARG A 37 -5.86 -2.80 -13.69
C ARG A 37 -5.34 -3.27 -12.35
N THR A 38 -4.91 -2.35 -11.50
CA THR A 38 -4.44 -2.65 -10.15
C THR A 38 -5.54 -3.28 -9.30
N PHE A 39 -6.79 -2.81 -9.42
CA PHE A 39 -7.96 -3.38 -8.75
C PHE A 39 -8.14 -4.87 -9.05
N ARG A 40 -7.86 -5.32 -10.27
CA ARG A 40 -7.98 -6.72 -10.67
C ARG A 40 -7.09 -7.65 -9.86
N TYR A 41 -5.94 -7.19 -9.37
CA TYR A 41 -5.10 -7.96 -8.45
C TYR A 41 -5.88 -8.36 -7.19
N PHE A 42 -6.62 -7.43 -6.60
CA PHE A 42 -7.39 -7.66 -5.38
C PHE A 42 -8.77 -8.26 -5.61
N TRP A 43 -9.25 -8.25 -6.84
CA TRP A 43 -10.57 -8.76 -7.19
C TRP A 43 -10.53 -10.11 -7.91
N ASP A 44 -9.81 -10.19 -9.01
CA ASP A 44 -9.72 -11.37 -9.85
C ASP A 44 -8.71 -12.39 -9.31
N PHE A 45 -7.58 -11.92 -8.82
CA PHE A 45 -6.47 -12.75 -8.33
C PHE A 45 -6.57 -13.05 -6.82
N ALA A 46 -7.48 -12.43 -6.10
CA ALA A 46 -7.74 -12.73 -4.69
C ALA A 46 -7.94 -14.23 -4.46
N HIS A 47 -7.60 -14.71 -3.25
CA HIS A 47 -7.76 -16.11 -2.91
C HIS A 47 -9.25 -16.52 -2.97
N PRO A 48 -9.62 -17.59 -3.68
CA PRO A 48 -11.02 -17.90 -3.99
C PRO A 48 -11.86 -18.28 -2.75
N VAL A 49 -11.25 -18.85 -1.71
CA VAL A 49 -11.94 -19.25 -0.48
C VAL A 49 -12.07 -18.08 0.49
N SER A 50 -10.98 -17.42 0.82
CA SER A 50 -10.97 -16.33 1.80
C SER A 50 -11.39 -14.97 1.23
N GLY A 51 -11.12 -14.71 -0.04
CA GLY A 51 -11.23 -13.38 -0.64
C GLY A 51 -10.09 -12.44 -0.28
N LEU A 52 -9.13 -12.88 0.55
CA LEU A 52 -7.95 -12.12 0.93
C LEU A 52 -6.96 -11.99 -0.24
N ALA A 53 -6.09 -11.01 -0.17
CA ALA A 53 -5.05 -10.80 -1.17
C ALA A 53 -3.97 -11.88 -1.08
N ARG A 54 -3.69 -12.57 -2.19
CA ARG A 54 -2.47 -13.35 -2.30
C ARG A 54 -1.24 -12.45 -2.19
N GLU A 55 -0.18 -12.99 -1.60
CA GLU A 55 1.04 -12.21 -1.34
C GLU A 55 1.67 -11.71 -2.64
N ARG A 56 1.82 -12.61 -3.64
CA ARG A 56 2.37 -12.31 -4.96
C ARG A 56 1.82 -13.21 -6.05
N THR A 57 2.07 -12.83 -7.29
CA THR A 57 1.70 -13.65 -8.46
C THR A 57 2.66 -14.79 -8.73
N ASP A 58 3.95 -14.65 -8.40
CA ASP A 58 4.91 -15.75 -8.46
C ASP A 58 4.69 -16.71 -7.30
N THR A 59 3.93 -17.76 -7.56
CA THR A 59 3.59 -18.79 -6.58
C THR A 59 4.61 -19.91 -6.48
N THR A 60 5.71 -19.85 -7.24
CA THR A 60 6.74 -20.90 -7.23
C THR A 60 7.52 -20.95 -5.91
N HIS A 61 7.70 -19.82 -5.24
CA HIS A 61 8.43 -19.71 -3.98
C HIS A 61 7.57 -19.97 -2.75
N TYR A 62 6.31 -19.49 -2.75
CA TYR A 62 5.46 -19.49 -1.55
C TYR A 62 4.18 -20.31 -1.70
N GLY A 63 3.84 -20.73 -2.94
CA GLY A 63 2.63 -21.49 -3.24
C GLY A 63 1.38 -20.62 -3.41
N HIS A 64 0.31 -21.27 -3.89
CA HIS A 64 -0.96 -20.59 -4.23
C HIS A 64 -1.81 -20.23 -3.00
N GLU A 65 -1.54 -20.84 -1.86
CA GLU A 65 -2.35 -20.69 -0.64
C GLU A 65 -1.98 -19.46 0.20
N VAL A 66 -0.80 -18.86 -0.03
CA VAL A 66 -0.31 -17.75 0.80
C VAL A 66 -1.10 -16.49 0.55
N VAL A 67 -1.80 -16.04 1.58
CA VAL A 67 -2.41 -14.71 1.65
C VAL A 67 -1.68 -13.85 2.68
N THR A 68 -1.58 -12.56 2.40
CA THR A 68 -0.86 -11.61 3.24
C THR A 68 -1.82 -10.74 4.04
N THR A 69 -1.51 -10.51 5.30
CA THR A 69 -2.39 -9.76 6.21
C THR A 69 -2.44 -8.28 5.84
N GLY A 70 -1.30 -7.61 5.77
CA GLY A 70 -1.25 -6.17 5.47
C GLY A 70 -1.72 -5.85 4.06
N GLY A 71 -1.25 -6.60 3.07
CA GLY A 71 -1.70 -6.45 1.69
C GLY A 71 -3.20 -6.69 1.52
N SER A 72 -3.80 -7.56 2.34
CA SER A 72 -5.27 -7.74 2.37
C SER A 72 -5.99 -6.53 2.96
N GLY A 73 -5.42 -5.86 3.96
CA GLY A 73 -5.94 -4.58 4.46
C GLY A 73 -5.96 -3.51 3.37
N PHE A 74 -4.91 -3.42 2.58
CA PHE A 74 -4.86 -2.54 1.40
C PHE A 74 -5.88 -2.97 0.32
N GLY A 75 -6.06 -4.28 0.13
CA GLY A 75 -7.06 -4.86 -0.76
C GLY A 75 -8.50 -4.50 -0.36
N ILE A 76 -8.80 -4.44 0.93
CA ILE A 76 -10.10 -3.97 1.44
C ILE A 76 -10.34 -2.51 1.04
N MET A 77 -9.34 -1.65 1.15
CA MET A 77 -9.42 -0.26 0.65
C MET A 77 -9.61 -0.25 -0.88
N ALA A 78 -8.91 -1.12 -1.61
CA ALA A 78 -9.08 -1.26 -3.06
C ALA A 78 -10.51 -1.68 -3.45
N ILE A 79 -11.19 -2.50 -2.66
CA ILE A 79 -12.61 -2.85 -2.89
C ILE A 79 -13.49 -1.61 -2.78
N VAL A 80 -13.26 -0.74 -1.80
CA VAL A 80 -13.98 0.54 -1.67
C VAL A 80 -13.74 1.42 -2.90
N VAL A 81 -12.50 1.55 -3.36
CA VAL A 81 -12.18 2.27 -4.60
C VAL A 81 -12.89 1.66 -5.80
N GLY A 82 -12.91 0.33 -5.90
CA GLY A 82 -13.57 -0.40 -6.99
C GLY A 82 -15.07 -0.11 -7.08
N ILE A 83 -15.75 0.05 -5.94
CA ILE A 83 -17.17 0.44 -5.89
C ILE A 83 -17.33 1.90 -6.34
N GLU A 84 -16.57 2.82 -5.77
CA GLU A 84 -16.67 4.26 -6.07
C GLU A 84 -16.33 4.59 -7.53
N ARG A 85 -15.38 3.86 -8.12
CA ARG A 85 -15.00 4.02 -9.52
C ARG A 85 -15.88 3.21 -10.49
N GLY A 86 -16.86 2.45 -9.98
CA GLY A 86 -17.78 1.66 -10.81
C GLY A 86 -17.13 0.45 -11.48
N PHE A 87 -16.01 -0.07 -10.94
CA PHE A 87 -15.41 -1.31 -11.43
C PHE A 87 -16.22 -2.53 -11.00
N ILE A 88 -16.88 -2.42 -9.85
CA ILE A 88 -17.85 -3.38 -9.30
C ILE A 88 -19.04 -2.63 -8.73
N THR A 89 -20.16 -3.34 -8.54
CA THR A 89 -21.31 -2.78 -7.83
C THR A 89 -21.09 -2.80 -6.32
N ARG A 90 -21.82 -1.97 -5.58
CA ARG A 90 -21.80 -1.98 -4.11
C ARG A 90 -22.21 -3.35 -3.55
N GLU A 91 -23.20 -4.00 -4.15
CA GLU A 91 -23.63 -5.35 -3.75
C GLU A 91 -22.50 -6.38 -3.89
N GLN A 92 -21.79 -6.37 -5.01
CA GLN A 92 -20.63 -7.24 -5.20
C GLN A 92 -19.55 -6.98 -4.14
N GLY A 93 -19.30 -5.73 -3.81
CA GLY A 93 -18.36 -5.34 -2.75
C GLY A 93 -18.81 -5.83 -1.38
N VAL A 94 -20.10 -5.69 -1.04
CA VAL A 94 -20.69 -6.20 0.20
C VAL A 94 -20.52 -7.72 0.32
N GLU A 95 -20.79 -8.49 -0.73
CA GLU A 95 -20.61 -9.94 -0.73
C GLU A 95 -19.14 -10.34 -0.53
N ARG A 96 -18.21 -9.64 -1.19
CA ARG A 96 -16.78 -9.88 -1.01
C ARG A 96 -16.33 -9.54 0.42
N MET A 97 -16.78 -8.43 0.98
CA MET A 97 -16.48 -8.05 2.35
C MET A 97 -16.99 -9.07 3.36
N LEU A 98 -18.22 -9.53 3.22
CA LEU A 98 -18.77 -10.57 4.10
C LEU A 98 -17.98 -11.88 4.03
N LYS A 99 -17.52 -12.26 2.84
CA LYS A 99 -16.64 -13.42 2.64
C LYS A 99 -15.32 -13.25 3.43
N ILE A 100 -14.63 -12.13 3.24
CA ILE A 100 -13.37 -11.82 3.92
C ILE A 100 -13.57 -11.81 5.44
N LEU A 101 -14.57 -11.07 5.92
CA LEU A 101 -14.79 -10.90 7.36
C LEU A 101 -15.22 -12.20 8.04
N THR A 102 -16.03 -13.03 7.37
CA THR A 102 -16.41 -14.35 7.90
C THR A 102 -15.20 -15.27 7.98
N PHE A 103 -14.31 -15.23 6.99
CA PHE A 103 -13.06 -16.00 7.03
C PHE A 103 -12.16 -15.55 8.19
N LEU A 104 -11.95 -14.24 8.35
CA LEU A 104 -11.16 -13.70 9.44
C LEU A 104 -11.73 -14.03 10.83
N ASP A 105 -13.06 -13.99 10.97
CA ASP A 105 -13.74 -14.28 12.25
C ASP A 105 -13.77 -15.78 12.59
N LYS A 106 -13.88 -16.68 11.59
CA LYS A 106 -14.16 -18.11 11.83
C LYS A 106 -12.99 -19.05 11.57
N LYS A 107 -12.02 -18.66 10.75
CA LYS A 107 -10.96 -19.55 10.28
C LYS A 107 -9.56 -19.03 10.56
N ALA A 108 -9.33 -17.73 10.41
CA ALA A 108 -8.00 -17.17 10.50
C ALA A 108 -7.42 -17.34 11.92
N ASP A 109 -6.21 -17.88 12.01
CA ASP A 109 -5.44 -17.85 13.24
C ASP A 109 -5.24 -16.40 13.67
N HIS A 110 -5.40 -16.16 14.96
CA HIS A 110 -5.07 -14.89 15.57
C HIS A 110 -4.47 -15.09 16.96
N TYR A 111 -3.62 -14.17 17.37
CA TYR A 111 -2.87 -14.23 18.62
C TYR A 111 -3.04 -12.89 19.34
N HIS A 112 -3.72 -12.91 20.49
CA HIS A 112 -4.09 -11.67 21.17
C HIS A 112 -4.90 -10.72 20.28
N GLY A 113 -5.75 -11.29 19.41
CA GLY A 113 -6.60 -10.55 18.49
C GLY A 113 -5.89 -9.95 17.25
N LEU A 114 -4.61 -10.22 17.05
CA LEU A 114 -3.85 -9.83 15.86
C LEU A 114 -3.49 -11.05 15.00
N TRP A 115 -3.38 -10.84 13.69
CA TRP A 115 -3.11 -11.90 12.71
C TRP A 115 -1.62 -12.09 12.45
N PRO A 116 -1.22 -13.26 11.91
CA PRO A 116 0.14 -13.49 11.46
C PRO A 116 0.45 -12.70 10.18
N HIS A 117 1.71 -12.60 9.83
CA HIS A 117 2.16 -11.98 8.59
C HIS A 117 1.51 -12.63 7.37
N TRP A 118 1.56 -13.97 7.30
CA TRP A 118 0.96 -14.79 6.25
C TRP A 118 0.03 -15.86 6.81
N MET A 119 -1.00 -16.17 6.04
CA MET A 119 -1.97 -17.24 6.33
C MET A 119 -2.20 -18.14 5.12
N ASN A 120 -2.64 -19.36 5.39
CA ASN A 120 -3.23 -20.20 4.35
C ASN A 120 -4.63 -19.68 4.00
N GLY A 121 -4.84 -19.30 2.76
CA GLY A 121 -6.11 -18.70 2.31
C GLY A 121 -7.31 -19.63 2.30
N THR A 122 -7.10 -20.95 2.42
CA THR A 122 -8.18 -21.97 2.53
C THR A 122 -8.50 -22.28 3.99
N THR A 123 -7.47 -22.53 4.82
CA THR A 123 -7.65 -23.02 6.18
C THR A 123 -7.64 -21.91 7.23
N GLY A 124 -6.96 -20.80 6.98
CA GLY A 124 -6.72 -19.72 7.92
C GLY A 124 -5.50 -19.94 8.83
N GLU A 125 -4.83 -21.09 8.70
CA GLU A 125 -3.66 -21.42 9.51
C GLU A 125 -2.48 -20.51 9.20
N THR A 126 -1.70 -20.20 10.24
CA THR A 126 -0.49 -19.40 10.12
C THR A 126 0.53 -20.06 9.20
N ILE A 127 1.01 -19.31 8.21
CA ILE A 127 2.21 -19.64 7.45
C ILE A 127 3.34 -18.77 8.02
N ARG A 128 4.34 -19.40 8.62
CA ARG A 128 5.46 -18.65 9.23
C ARG A 128 6.22 -17.83 8.19
N PHE A 129 6.46 -16.58 8.48
CA PHE A 129 7.30 -15.71 7.66
C PHE A 129 8.79 -16.05 7.85
N SER A 130 9.18 -16.35 9.08
CA SER A 130 10.52 -16.86 9.43
C SER A 130 10.41 -17.82 10.60
N ARG A 131 11.54 -18.41 11.01
CA ARG A 131 11.58 -19.42 12.08
C ARG A 131 10.94 -18.95 13.39
N LYS A 132 11.09 -17.68 13.74
CA LYS A 132 10.58 -17.09 14.98
C LYS A 132 9.37 -16.18 14.77
N ASP A 133 9.01 -15.92 13.51
CA ASP A 133 7.86 -15.14 13.11
C ASP A 133 6.79 -16.11 12.57
N ASP A 134 6.13 -16.76 13.52
CA ASP A 134 5.10 -17.78 13.33
C ASP A 134 3.85 -17.50 14.19
N GLY A 135 3.62 -16.26 14.52
CA GLY A 135 2.51 -15.80 15.34
C GLY A 135 2.02 -14.43 14.92
N ALA A 136 1.66 -13.59 15.88
CA ALA A 136 1.15 -12.25 15.60
C ALA A 136 2.20 -11.34 14.97
N ASP A 137 1.77 -10.59 13.97
CA ASP A 137 2.47 -9.45 13.39
C ASP A 137 1.65 -8.18 13.63
N LEU A 138 2.13 -7.29 14.49
CA LEU A 138 1.42 -6.06 14.86
C LEU A 138 1.30 -5.09 13.69
N VAL A 139 2.34 -4.95 12.88
CA VAL A 139 2.38 -3.98 11.79
C VAL A 139 1.46 -4.41 10.65
N GLU A 140 1.55 -5.68 10.23
CA GLU A 140 0.64 -6.25 9.23
C GLU A 140 -0.82 -6.19 9.70
N SER A 141 -1.08 -6.50 10.97
CA SER A 141 -2.41 -6.37 11.57
C SER A 141 -2.89 -4.92 11.62
N ALA A 142 -1.98 -3.97 11.85
CA ALA A 142 -2.33 -2.55 11.80
C ALA A 142 -2.74 -2.11 10.38
N PHE A 143 -2.07 -2.60 9.35
CA PHE A 143 -2.49 -2.36 7.95
C PHE A 143 -3.86 -2.99 7.66
N MET A 144 -4.12 -4.19 8.17
CA MET A 144 -5.44 -4.82 8.06
C MET A 144 -6.52 -3.98 8.75
N PHE A 145 -6.32 -3.56 10.01
CA PHE A 145 -7.29 -2.73 10.72
C PHE A 145 -7.45 -1.35 10.09
N GLN A 146 -6.42 -0.77 9.51
CA GLN A 146 -6.55 0.48 8.74
C GLN A 146 -7.58 0.33 7.62
N GLY A 147 -7.50 -0.76 6.86
CA GLY A 147 -8.47 -1.09 5.82
C GLY A 147 -9.87 -1.39 6.36
N LEU A 148 -9.94 -2.19 7.43
CA LEU A 148 -11.22 -2.58 8.07
C LEU A 148 -11.96 -1.36 8.64
N LEU A 149 -11.28 -0.45 9.34
CA LEU A 149 -11.91 0.72 9.93
C LEU A 149 -12.38 1.72 8.85
N ALA A 150 -11.63 1.88 7.75
CA ALA A 150 -12.10 2.65 6.59
C ALA A 150 -13.35 2.01 5.96
N ALA A 151 -13.35 0.71 5.75
CA ALA A 151 -14.50 -0.03 5.19
C ALA A 151 -15.72 0.03 6.11
N ARG A 152 -15.51 -0.03 7.43
CA ARG A 152 -16.58 0.11 8.43
C ARG A 152 -17.32 1.44 8.27
N GLN A 153 -16.62 2.52 7.97
CA GLN A 153 -17.21 3.83 7.72
C GLN A 153 -17.89 3.92 6.35
N TYR A 154 -17.36 3.21 5.36
CA TYR A 154 -17.93 3.19 4.02
C TYR A 154 -19.25 2.43 3.93
N PHE A 155 -19.31 1.20 4.49
CA PHE A 155 -20.51 0.35 4.48
C PHE A 155 -21.48 0.77 5.60
N ASN A 156 -22.14 1.91 5.42
CA ASN A 156 -22.93 2.61 6.43
C ASN A 156 -24.44 2.58 6.18
N GLN A 157 -24.91 1.89 5.15
CA GLN A 157 -26.33 1.75 4.87
C GLN A 157 -27.03 0.91 5.93
N ASP A 158 -28.30 1.26 6.23
CA ASP A 158 -29.12 0.53 7.21
C ASP A 158 -29.81 -0.70 6.58
N ILE A 159 -28.98 -1.59 6.05
CA ILE A 159 -29.38 -2.91 5.53
C ILE A 159 -28.65 -4.01 6.30
N GLU A 160 -29.26 -5.18 6.38
CA GLU A 160 -28.76 -6.30 7.19
C GLU A 160 -27.30 -6.66 6.91
N LYS A 161 -26.94 -6.78 5.62
CA LYS A 161 -25.59 -7.17 5.22
C LYS A 161 -24.54 -6.14 5.63
N GLU A 162 -24.82 -4.84 5.50
CA GLU A 162 -23.87 -3.81 5.91
C GLU A 162 -23.81 -3.64 7.44
N ARG A 163 -24.93 -3.82 8.15
CA ARG A 163 -24.91 -3.94 9.61
C ARG A 163 -24.05 -5.11 10.07
N ARG A 164 -24.12 -6.25 9.36
CA ARG A 164 -23.28 -7.42 9.63
C ARG A 164 -21.80 -7.14 9.38
N ILE A 165 -21.45 -6.42 8.31
CA ILE A 165 -20.07 -5.97 8.05
C ILE A 165 -19.56 -5.15 9.24
N ARG A 166 -20.29 -4.11 9.64
CA ARG A 166 -19.89 -3.26 10.76
C ARG A 166 -19.73 -4.05 12.06
N TRP A 167 -20.66 -4.92 12.36
CA TRP A 167 -20.61 -5.75 13.57
C TRP A 167 -19.37 -6.67 13.60
N LEU A 168 -19.03 -7.31 12.49
CA LEU A 168 -17.86 -8.18 12.40
C LEU A 168 -16.56 -7.37 12.60
N ILE A 169 -16.46 -6.21 11.98
CA ILE A 169 -15.30 -5.34 12.13
C ILE A 169 -15.20 -4.84 13.58
N ASP A 170 -16.28 -4.32 14.14
CA ASP A 170 -16.31 -3.82 15.52
C ASP A 170 -15.95 -4.93 16.52
N ASN A 171 -16.41 -6.16 16.30
CA ASN A 171 -16.09 -7.30 17.15
C ASN A 171 -14.59 -7.63 17.13
N MET A 172 -13.98 -7.72 15.95
CA MET A 172 -12.53 -7.97 15.83
C MET A 172 -11.71 -6.79 16.39
N TRP A 173 -12.14 -5.56 16.14
CA TRP A 173 -11.49 -4.36 16.68
C TRP A 173 -11.47 -4.33 18.21
N ASN A 174 -12.59 -4.69 18.83
CA ASN A 174 -12.70 -4.76 20.29
C ASN A 174 -11.89 -5.90 20.94
N GLN A 175 -11.56 -6.95 20.18
CA GLN A 175 -10.78 -8.10 20.67
C GLN A 175 -9.27 -7.94 20.48
N ALA A 176 -8.80 -6.94 19.75
CA ALA A 176 -7.39 -6.72 19.49
C ALA A 176 -6.68 -6.19 20.76
N GLU A 177 -5.85 -7.01 21.37
CA GLU A 177 -5.13 -6.73 22.61
C GLU A 177 -3.83 -5.95 22.32
N TRP A 178 -3.95 -4.68 21.90
CA TRP A 178 -2.81 -3.84 21.54
C TRP A 178 -1.81 -3.65 22.68
N ASP A 179 -2.29 -3.56 23.93
CA ASP A 179 -1.47 -3.42 25.13
C ASP A 179 -0.60 -4.63 25.42
N TRP A 180 -1.02 -5.85 24.98
CA TRP A 180 -0.19 -7.05 25.03
C TRP A 180 1.18 -6.82 24.40
N PHE A 181 1.22 -6.10 23.28
CA PHE A 181 2.43 -5.87 22.49
C PHE A 181 3.38 -4.85 23.11
N THR A 182 3.07 -4.33 24.30
CA THR A 182 4.04 -3.62 25.15
C THR A 182 4.95 -4.56 25.95
N ARG A 183 4.80 -5.85 25.79
CA ARG A 183 5.61 -6.88 26.49
C ARG A 183 5.60 -6.72 28.01
N GLY A 184 4.40 -6.58 28.57
CA GLY A 184 4.19 -6.42 30.00
C GLY A 184 4.27 -4.99 30.54
N GLY A 185 3.98 -3.99 29.68
CA GLY A 185 3.87 -2.58 30.07
C GLY A 185 5.14 -1.76 29.82
N GLU A 186 6.03 -2.22 28.93
CA GLU A 186 7.13 -1.37 28.47
C GLU A 186 6.63 -0.18 27.65
N ASP A 187 7.38 0.92 27.62
CA ASP A 187 7.02 2.14 26.90
C ASP A 187 7.33 2.03 25.38
N VAL A 188 7.02 0.90 24.76
CA VAL A 188 7.25 0.63 23.33
C VAL A 188 6.35 -0.50 22.86
N LEU A 189 5.98 -0.52 21.57
CA LEU A 189 5.32 -1.66 20.93
C LEU A 189 6.36 -2.57 20.29
N TYR A 190 6.13 -3.89 20.42
CA TYR A 190 6.92 -4.92 19.77
C TYR A 190 6.19 -5.44 18.53
N TRP A 191 6.94 -5.67 17.45
CA TRP A 191 6.41 -6.07 16.15
C TRP A 191 5.78 -7.47 16.17
N HIS A 192 6.47 -8.44 16.81
CA HIS A 192 6.15 -9.86 16.70
C HIS A 192 5.95 -10.51 18.07
N TRP A 193 4.94 -11.37 18.15
CA TRP A 193 4.81 -12.33 19.25
C TRP A 193 4.50 -13.71 18.68
N SER A 194 5.20 -14.74 19.18
CA SER A 194 5.09 -16.13 18.73
C SER A 194 4.53 -17.02 19.85
N PRO A 195 3.55 -17.90 19.57
CA PRO A 195 3.09 -18.89 20.53
C PRO A 195 4.17 -19.92 20.89
N ASN A 196 5.17 -20.11 20.00
CA ASN A 196 6.23 -21.08 20.18
C ASN A 196 7.53 -20.47 20.71
N HIS A 197 7.78 -19.20 20.45
CA HIS A 197 9.03 -18.51 20.76
C HIS A 197 8.85 -17.23 21.61
N GLY A 198 7.61 -16.88 21.99
CA GLY A 198 7.31 -15.66 22.75
C GLY A 198 7.84 -14.41 22.06
N TRP A 199 8.60 -13.62 22.78
CA TRP A 199 9.20 -12.35 22.32
C TRP A 199 10.59 -12.52 21.67
N ALA A 200 10.96 -13.71 21.22
CA ALA A 200 12.33 -14.02 20.74
C ALA A 200 12.77 -13.26 19.49
N MET A 201 11.84 -12.69 18.69
CA MET A 201 12.18 -11.75 17.62
C MET A 201 12.76 -10.43 18.17
N ASN A 202 12.33 -10.02 19.35
CA ASN A 202 12.82 -8.85 20.09
C ASN A 202 12.99 -7.61 19.22
N HIS A 203 11.94 -7.26 18.46
CA HIS A 203 11.94 -6.14 17.54
C HIS A 203 11.03 -5.00 18.04
N PRO A 204 11.53 -4.08 18.87
CA PRO A 204 10.77 -2.91 19.27
C PRO A 204 10.62 -1.96 18.08
N LEU A 205 9.41 -1.43 17.87
CA LEU A 205 9.10 -0.46 16.84
C LEU A 205 9.54 0.94 17.30
N LYS A 206 10.70 1.37 16.85
CA LYS A 206 11.29 2.66 17.20
C LYS A 206 11.75 3.43 15.98
N GLY A 207 11.57 4.74 16.02
CA GLY A 207 11.97 5.62 14.94
C GLY A 207 10.92 5.73 13.84
N TYR A 208 11.12 6.68 12.92
CA TYR A 208 10.21 6.90 11.83
C TYR A 208 10.34 5.78 10.77
N ASN A 209 9.29 4.97 10.67
CA ASN A 209 9.14 3.88 9.73
C ASN A 209 7.64 3.62 9.45
N GLU A 210 7.28 2.52 8.81
CA GLU A 210 5.91 2.12 8.49
C GLU A 210 5.01 1.84 9.70
N GLY A 211 5.58 1.68 10.89
CA GLY A 211 4.86 1.29 12.11
C GLY A 211 4.02 2.39 12.77
N LEU A 212 4.02 3.62 12.26
CA LEU A 212 3.23 4.73 12.83
C LEU A 212 1.77 4.37 13.03
N ILE A 213 1.15 3.75 12.03
CA ILE A 213 -0.26 3.35 12.11
C ILE A 213 -0.53 2.38 13.27
N GLY A 214 0.43 1.51 13.60
CA GLY A 214 0.33 0.61 14.75
C GLY A 214 0.20 1.36 16.07
N TYR A 215 0.97 2.42 16.26
CA TYR A 215 0.86 3.28 17.44
C TYR A 215 -0.43 4.08 17.49
N VAL A 216 -0.88 4.60 16.34
CA VAL A 216 -2.17 5.31 16.26
C VAL A 216 -3.31 4.36 16.64
N LEU A 217 -3.36 3.16 16.07
CA LEU A 217 -4.41 2.18 16.36
C LEU A 217 -4.34 1.66 17.79
N ALA A 218 -3.15 1.39 18.31
CA ALA A 218 -2.99 0.96 19.69
C ALA A 218 -3.48 2.02 20.69
N ALA A 219 -3.25 3.30 20.42
CA ALA A 219 -3.78 4.39 21.24
C ALA A 219 -5.31 4.59 21.08
N SER A 220 -5.84 4.19 19.91
CA SER A 220 -7.25 4.31 19.51
C SER A 220 -8.13 3.19 20.04
N SER A 221 -7.55 2.06 20.46
CA SER A 221 -8.30 0.89 20.91
C SER A 221 -9.31 1.26 22.00
N PRO A 222 -10.58 0.84 21.87
CA PRO A 222 -11.60 1.11 22.89
C PRO A 222 -11.48 0.21 24.13
N THR A 223 -10.84 -0.96 24.00
CA THR A 223 -10.77 -2.01 25.02
C THR A 223 -9.36 -2.19 25.61
N TYR A 224 -8.33 -2.17 24.78
CA TYR A 224 -6.94 -2.44 25.14
C TYR A 224 -5.99 -1.33 24.69
N PRO A 225 -6.25 -0.06 25.07
CA PRO A 225 -5.47 1.06 24.59
C PRO A 225 -4.13 1.17 25.31
N VAL A 226 -3.10 1.57 24.57
CA VAL A 226 -1.82 1.97 25.17
C VAL A 226 -1.85 3.46 25.59
N SER A 227 -0.95 3.84 26.51
CA SER A 227 -0.77 5.24 26.88
C SER A 227 0.02 6.01 25.83
N ASP A 228 -0.08 7.34 25.85
CA ASP A 228 0.71 8.26 25.02
C ASP A 228 2.23 8.11 25.25
N ARG A 229 2.64 7.69 26.46
CA ARG A 229 4.05 7.40 26.77
C ARG A 229 4.65 6.38 25.83
N VAL A 230 3.85 5.34 25.45
CA VAL A 230 4.31 4.29 24.52
C VAL A 230 4.67 4.90 23.16
N TYR A 231 3.89 5.87 22.69
CA TYR A 231 4.19 6.63 21.47
C TYR A 231 5.44 7.52 21.64
N HIS A 232 5.46 8.35 22.67
CA HIS A 232 6.52 9.35 22.82
C HIS A 232 7.87 8.75 23.19
N ARG A 233 7.89 7.69 24.01
CA ARG A 233 9.14 7.01 24.41
C ARG A 233 9.51 5.86 23.48
N GLY A 234 8.53 5.14 22.95
CA GLY A 234 8.76 4.04 22.03
C GLY A 234 8.99 4.52 20.61
N TRP A 235 7.94 4.87 19.89
CA TRP A 235 8.00 5.32 18.51
C TRP A 235 8.93 6.53 18.31
N ALA A 236 8.62 7.64 18.93
CA ALA A 236 9.40 8.87 18.78
C ALA A 236 10.75 8.81 19.50
N TYR A 237 10.97 7.79 20.32
CA TYR A 237 12.20 7.59 21.08
C TYR A 237 12.70 8.88 21.75
N ALA A 238 11.78 9.58 22.42
CA ALA A 238 11.98 10.89 23.03
C ALA A 238 12.54 11.96 22.07
N GLY A 239 12.18 11.89 20.79
CA GLY A 239 12.65 12.81 19.74
C GLY A 239 13.94 12.40 19.05
N THR A 240 14.53 11.24 19.38
CA THR A 240 15.77 10.75 18.75
C THR A 240 15.59 10.43 17.26
N PHE A 241 14.36 10.23 16.81
CA PHE A 241 14.04 10.03 15.39
C PHE A 241 13.99 11.33 14.56
N ASN A 242 14.17 12.50 15.18
CA ASN A 242 14.30 13.76 14.48
C ASN A 242 15.58 13.74 13.65
N ASN A 243 15.47 14.11 12.36
CA ASN A 243 16.60 14.20 11.45
C ASN A 243 17.07 15.67 11.33
N GLY A 244 16.27 16.53 10.74
CA GLY A 244 16.52 17.96 10.58
C GLY A 244 17.64 18.33 9.59
N ARG A 245 18.28 17.34 8.94
CA ARG A 245 19.35 17.56 7.94
C ARG A 245 18.75 17.82 6.55
N GLU A 246 19.59 18.37 5.69
CA GLU A 246 19.28 18.54 4.26
C GLU A 246 19.98 17.48 3.43
N TYR A 247 19.22 16.93 2.47
CA TYR A 247 19.71 15.99 1.46
C TYR A 247 19.33 16.56 0.09
N TYR A 248 20.33 16.78 -0.75
CA TYR A 248 20.13 17.44 -2.05
C TYR A 248 19.46 18.83 -1.93
N GLY A 249 19.73 19.55 -0.83
CA GLY A 249 19.10 20.84 -0.53
C GLY A 249 17.64 20.77 -0.03
N ILE A 250 17.15 19.57 0.29
CA ILE A 250 15.80 19.35 0.80
C ILE A 250 15.89 18.90 2.26
N LYS A 251 15.23 19.65 3.15
CA LYS A 251 15.19 19.34 4.58
C LYS A 251 14.35 18.11 4.87
N LEU A 252 14.89 17.18 5.65
CA LEU A 252 14.16 15.99 6.11
C LEU A 252 13.87 16.12 7.62
N PRO A 253 12.61 16.27 8.03
CA PRO A 253 12.26 16.42 9.45
C PRO A 253 12.59 15.20 10.30
N LEU A 254 12.22 14.00 9.84
CA LEU A 254 12.26 12.76 10.62
C LEU A 254 12.99 11.63 9.87
N GLY A 255 13.45 10.64 10.64
CA GLY A 255 13.86 9.35 10.14
C GLY A 255 15.36 9.26 9.83
N MET A 256 15.70 8.18 9.18
CA MET A 256 17.09 7.87 8.79
C MET A 256 17.60 8.78 7.67
N GLU A 257 18.89 8.72 7.40
CA GLU A 257 19.52 9.48 6.32
C GLU A 257 18.81 9.22 4.98
N TYR A 258 18.54 10.29 4.22
CA TYR A 258 17.78 10.30 2.97
C TYR A 258 16.33 9.80 3.09
N GLY A 259 15.82 9.47 4.28
CA GLY A 259 14.44 9.04 4.55
C GLY A 259 14.22 7.53 4.54
N GLY A 260 15.11 6.75 3.96
CA GLY A 260 14.93 5.31 3.77
C GLY A 260 13.98 4.97 2.60
N PRO A 261 13.47 3.72 2.55
CA PRO A 261 12.56 3.29 1.49
C PRO A 261 11.25 4.09 1.53
N LEU A 262 10.71 4.41 0.34
CA LEU A 262 9.62 5.38 0.23
C LEU A 262 8.28 4.87 0.76
N PHE A 263 8.13 3.56 0.98
CA PHE A 263 6.91 3.03 1.61
C PHE A 263 6.67 3.58 3.03
N PHE A 264 7.68 4.13 3.69
CA PHE A 264 7.51 4.86 4.95
C PHE A 264 6.57 6.07 4.82
N ALA A 265 6.50 6.68 3.64
CA ALA A 265 5.57 7.76 3.34
C ALA A 265 4.19 7.27 2.85
N HIS A 266 4.01 5.96 2.64
CA HIS A 266 2.80 5.40 2.04
C HIS A 266 1.97 4.55 2.99
N TYR A 267 2.51 3.48 3.58
CA TYR A 267 1.71 2.43 4.21
C TYR A 267 0.86 2.91 5.38
N SER A 268 1.43 3.68 6.31
CA SER A 268 0.64 4.29 7.39
C SER A 268 -0.35 5.34 6.89
N PHE A 269 -0.06 5.96 5.75
CA PHE A 269 -0.82 7.08 5.20
C PHE A 269 -1.82 6.68 4.12
N LEU A 270 -2.14 5.40 3.99
CA LEU A 270 -3.24 4.97 3.14
C LEU A 270 -4.60 5.40 3.71
N GLY A 271 -4.75 5.32 5.03
CA GLY A 271 -5.93 5.80 5.75
C GLY A 271 -5.65 7.03 6.61
N LEU A 272 -4.46 7.14 7.21
CA LEU A 272 -4.07 8.30 8.02
C LEU A 272 -3.77 9.49 7.10
N ASP A 273 -4.61 10.52 7.12
CA ASP A 273 -4.44 11.71 6.29
C ASP A 273 -3.30 12.59 6.83
N PRO A 274 -2.21 12.76 6.08
CA PRO A 274 -1.11 13.59 6.52
C PRO A 274 -1.35 15.10 6.31
N ARG A 275 -2.41 15.50 5.59
CA ARG A 275 -2.70 16.91 5.29
C ARG A 275 -3.03 17.68 6.56
N GLY A 276 -2.11 18.54 6.99
CA GLY A 276 -2.25 19.30 8.24
C GLY A 276 -2.06 18.48 9.51
N LEU A 277 -1.72 17.21 9.41
CA LEU A 277 -1.45 16.34 10.55
C LEU A 277 -0.09 16.69 11.16
N LYS A 278 -0.11 17.12 12.41
CA LYS A 278 1.09 17.55 13.15
C LYS A 278 1.08 17.03 14.56
N ASP A 279 2.26 16.77 15.06
CA ASP A 279 2.49 16.56 16.48
C ASP A 279 3.65 17.46 16.99
N ARG A 280 4.17 17.19 18.17
CA ARG A 280 5.30 17.97 18.72
C ARG A 280 6.62 17.77 17.95
N TYR A 281 6.70 16.80 17.05
CA TYR A 281 7.93 16.42 16.38
C TYR A 281 7.98 16.91 14.94
N ALA A 282 6.87 16.84 14.20
CA ALA A 282 6.85 17.18 12.78
C ALA A 282 5.44 17.55 12.25
N ASP A 283 5.48 18.18 11.07
CA ASP A 283 4.39 18.22 10.12
C ASP A 283 4.54 17.00 9.18
N TYR A 284 3.59 16.07 9.23
CA TYR A 284 3.69 14.80 8.46
C TYR A 284 3.45 14.98 6.96
N TRP A 285 2.78 16.07 6.56
CA TRP A 285 2.71 16.42 5.15
C TRP A 285 4.07 16.88 4.62
N GLU A 286 4.73 17.80 5.33
CA GLU A 286 6.08 18.24 5.00
C GLU A 286 7.05 17.07 4.97
N GLN A 287 6.99 16.18 5.96
CA GLN A 287 7.83 14.98 6.03
C GLN A 287 7.69 14.12 4.78
N ASN A 288 6.46 13.79 4.38
CA ASN A 288 6.20 12.87 3.27
C ASN A 288 6.52 13.50 1.91
N VAL A 289 6.21 14.77 1.73
CA VAL A 289 6.58 15.52 0.51
C VAL A 289 8.10 15.57 0.37
N ASN A 290 8.80 15.97 1.43
CA ASN A 290 10.26 16.11 1.39
C ASN A 290 10.97 14.76 1.21
N HIS A 291 10.50 13.69 1.87
CA HIS A 291 11.00 12.33 1.66
C HIS A 291 10.84 11.90 0.20
N THR A 292 9.67 12.15 -0.40
CA THR A 292 9.42 11.84 -1.82
C THR A 292 10.34 12.62 -2.75
N LEU A 293 10.52 13.90 -2.50
CA LEU A 293 11.41 14.76 -3.29
C LEU A 293 12.87 14.32 -3.19
N ILE A 294 13.35 13.94 -1.99
CA ILE A 294 14.71 13.41 -1.78
C ILE A 294 14.89 12.10 -2.56
N ASN A 295 13.91 11.18 -2.49
CA ASN A 295 13.93 9.92 -3.22
C ASN A 295 14.02 10.13 -4.74
N ARG A 296 13.24 11.06 -5.28
CA ARG A 296 13.30 11.45 -6.69
C ARG A 296 14.63 12.13 -7.04
N GLN A 297 15.09 13.05 -6.21
CA GLN A 297 16.35 13.78 -6.48
C GLN A 297 17.56 12.83 -6.48
N HIS A 298 17.53 11.76 -5.68
CA HIS A 298 18.56 10.72 -5.72
C HIS A 298 18.67 10.09 -7.12
N ALA A 299 17.55 9.82 -7.79
CA ALA A 299 17.56 9.30 -9.16
C ALA A 299 18.13 10.32 -10.17
N ILE A 300 17.89 11.62 -9.96
CA ILE A 300 18.40 12.69 -10.82
C ILE A 300 19.91 12.86 -10.63
N GLU A 301 20.37 12.93 -9.39
CA GLU A 301 21.80 13.02 -9.05
C GLU A 301 22.57 11.75 -9.43
N ASN A 302 21.92 10.60 -9.28
CA ASN A 302 22.43 9.30 -9.70
C ASN A 302 23.89 9.05 -9.30
N PRO A 303 24.22 9.07 -8.01
CA PRO A 303 25.62 9.06 -7.55
C PRO A 303 26.38 7.78 -7.91
N LYS A 304 25.65 6.67 -8.22
CA LYS A 304 26.23 5.40 -8.65
C LYS A 304 26.29 5.22 -10.15
N GLY A 305 25.75 6.17 -10.95
CA GLY A 305 25.81 6.14 -12.42
C GLY A 305 24.97 5.05 -13.08
N TYR A 306 23.87 4.64 -12.47
CA TYR A 306 22.95 3.67 -13.08
C TYR A 306 22.28 4.24 -14.33
N LYS A 307 22.31 3.48 -15.43
CA LYS A 307 21.67 3.89 -16.69
C LYS A 307 20.15 3.98 -16.53
N GLY A 308 19.55 4.98 -17.14
CA GLY A 308 18.11 5.15 -17.20
C GLY A 308 17.47 5.88 -16.02
N TYR A 309 18.19 6.12 -14.94
CA TYR A 309 17.71 6.98 -13.84
C TYR A 309 17.56 8.43 -14.29
N GLY A 310 16.59 9.15 -13.73
CA GLY A 310 16.37 10.56 -14.03
C GLY A 310 15.04 11.10 -13.51
N ALA A 311 14.67 12.27 -14.02
CA ALA A 311 13.50 13.01 -13.55
C ALA A 311 12.15 12.28 -13.75
N GLU A 312 12.08 11.34 -14.69
CA GLU A 312 10.88 10.55 -15.03
C GLU A 312 11.03 9.06 -14.67
N VAL A 313 12.24 8.61 -14.30
CA VAL A 313 12.55 7.22 -13.94
C VAL A 313 13.17 7.22 -12.54
N TRP A 314 12.31 7.11 -11.55
CA TRP A 314 12.66 7.19 -10.13
C TRP A 314 11.68 6.38 -9.28
N GLY A 315 12.05 6.15 -8.04
CA GLY A 315 11.24 5.51 -7.02
C GLY A 315 11.97 4.31 -6.41
N PHE A 316 12.42 4.49 -5.16
CA PHE A 316 13.14 3.48 -4.40
C PHE A 316 12.31 3.08 -3.18
N THR A 317 11.91 1.81 -3.13
CA THR A 317 11.16 1.24 -2.02
C THR A 317 11.39 -0.27 -1.99
N ALA A 318 10.81 -0.97 -1.02
CA ALA A 318 10.87 -2.43 -0.97
C ALA A 318 10.19 -3.03 -2.21
N SER A 319 10.87 -3.96 -2.87
CA SER A 319 10.37 -4.66 -4.05
C SER A 319 11.22 -5.87 -4.41
N ASP A 320 10.76 -6.66 -5.37
CA ASP A 320 11.63 -7.60 -6.05
C ASP A 320 12.78 -6.86 -6.75
N GLY A 321 13.88 -7.54 -6.96
CA GLY A 321 15.05 -7.03 -7.67
C GLY A 321 15.74 -8.15 -8.44
N ASP A 322 16.60 -7.79 -9.37
CA ASP A 322 17.40 -8.76 -10.16
C ASP A 322 18.38 -9.56 -9.28
N LYS A 323 18.58 -9.13 -8.04
CA LYS A 323 19.39 -9.82 -6.99
C LYS A 323 18.54 -10.34 -5.83
N GLY A 324 17.23 -10.37 -5.97
CA GLY A 324 16.27 -10.75 -4.93
C GLY A 324 15.55 -9.55 -4.31
N TYR A 325 14.57 -9.85 -3.45
CA TYR A 325 13.79 -8.83 -2.76
C TYR A 325 14.68 -8.00 -1.81
N SER A 326 14.50 -6.69 -1.84
CA SER A 326 15.24 -5.75 -0.98
C SER A 326 14.46 -4.47 -0.72
N ALA A 327 14.70 -3.87 0.43
CA ALA A 327 14.20 -2.53 0.73
C ALA A 327 15.15 -1.49 0.11
N HIS A 328 14.89 -1.16 -1.17
CA HIS A 328 15.68 -0.18 -1.90
C HIS A 328 15.45 1.22 -1.36
N ASP A 329 16.52 1.97 -1.18
CA ASP A 329 16.54 3.37 -0.78
C ASP A 329 17.87 4.03 -1.25
N PRO A 330 18.07 5.34 -1.05
CA PRO A 330 19.32 6.01 -1.48
C PRO A 330 20.60 5.39 -0.89
N LEU A 331 20.55 4.79 0.31
CA LEU A 331 21.71 4.12 0.91
C LEU A 331 21.83 2.65 0.46
N ASN A 332 20.72 2.04 0.06
CA ASN A 332 20.64 0.67 -0.47
C ASN A 332 20.19 0.67 -1.94
N ASP A 333 20.80 1.52 -2.74
CA ASP A 333 20.52 1.63 -4.17
C ASP A 333 21.26 0.53 -4.95
N GLN A 334 20.48 -0.34 -5.60
CA GLN A 334 20.95 -1.48 -6.38
C GLN A 334 20.63 -1.37 -7.88
N GLY A 335 20.24 -0.20 -8.36
CA GLY A 335 19.85 0.01 -9.75
C GLY A 335 18.39 -0.34 -10.05
N VAL A 336 17.59 -0.61 -9.02
CA VAL A 336 16.19 -1.05 -9.15
C VAL A 336 15.25 0.12 -8.90
N VAL A 337 14.29 0.30 -9.81
CA VAL A 337 13.18 1.26 -9.71
C VAL A 337 11.88 0.49 -9.53
N THR A 338 11.06 0.95 -8.62
CA THR A 338 9.78 0.34 -8.26
C THR A 338 8.64 1.29 -8.59
N PRO A 339 7.77 0.98 -9.56
CA PRO A 339 6.69 1.87 -9.97
C PRO A 339 5.81 2.38 -8.84
N THR A 340 5.49 1.54 -7.85
CA THR A 340 4.68 1.95 -6.69
C THR A 340 5.27 3.15 -5.95
N ALA A 341 6.59 3.27 -5.86
CA ALA A 341 7.23 4.38 -5.15
C ALA A 341 6.83 5.75 -5.75
N ALA A 342 6.90 5.87 -7.08
CA ALA A 342 6.48 7.08 -7.78
C ALA A 342 4.95 7.25 -7.82
N LEU A 343 4.20 6.17 -8.07
CA LEU A 343 2.75 6.23 -8.26
C LEU A 343 1.97 6.36 -6.95
N SER A 344 2.46 5.76 -5.88
CA SER A 344 1.85 5.94 -4.55
C SER A 344 2.16 7.32 -3.94
N SER A 345 3.03 8.09 -4.58
CA SER A 345 3.38 9.46 -4.19
C SER A 345 2.54 10.54 -4.87
N PHE A 346 1.51 10.17 -5.63
CA PHE A 346 0.63 11.15 -6.31
C PHE A 346 0.14 12.27 -5.41
N PRO A 347 -0.30 12.05 -4.16
CA PRO A 347 -0.72 13.15 -3.30
C PRO A 347 0.41 14.13 -2.98
N TYR A 348 1.64 13.65 -2.87
CA TYR A 348 2.79 14.45 -2.43
C TYR A 348 3.49 15.19 -3.58
N THR A 349 3.56 14.55 -4.74
CA THR A 349 4.28 15.07 -5.92
C THR A 349 3.51 14.84 -7.22
N PRO A 350 2.28 15.37 -7.36
CA PRO A 350 1.38 15.00 -8.47
C PRO A 350 1.98 15.23 -9.85
N GLU A 351 2.69 16.34 -10.03
CA GLU A 351 3.33 16.65 -11.32
C GLU A 351 4.44 15.65 -11.66
N TYR A 352 5.30 15.31 -10.69
CA TYR A 352 6.41 14.39 -10.90
C TYR A 352 5.93 12.94 -11.00
N SER A 353 4.94 12.56 -10.21
CA SER A 353 4.30 11.25 -10.29
C SER A 353 3.60 11.04 -11.62
N MET A 354 2.93 12.07 -12.18
CA MET A 354 2.30 12.00 -13.49
C MET A 354 3.33 11.86 -14.62
N LYS A 355 4.45 12.58 -14.55
CA LYS A 355 5.55 12.42 -15.52
C LYS A 355 6.13 11.02 -15.49
N ALA A 356 6.35 10.45 -14.30
CA ALA A 356 6.81 9.06 -14.14
C ALA A 356 5.78 8.08 -14.68
N LEU A 357 4.50 8.24 -14.35
CA LEU A 357 3.42 7.40 -14.85
C LEU A 357 3.37 7.37 -16.37
N LYS A 358 3.42 8.54 -17.02
CA LYS A 358 3.41 8.64 -18.50
C LYS A 358 4.65 7.98 -19.11
N HIS A 359 5.81 8.13 -18.48
CA HIS A 359 7.02 7.46 -18.93
C HIS A 359 6.89 5.93 -18.83
N PHE A 360 6.47 5.42 -17.67
CA PHE A 360 6.29 3.98 -17.46
C PHE A 360 5.23 3.39 -18.39
N TYR A 361 4.11 4.10 -18.62
CA TYR A 361 3.02 3.60 -19.45
C TYR A 361 3.33 3.68 -20.95
N TYR A 362 3.77 4.86 -21.45
CA TYR A 362 3.93 5.09 -22.90
C TYR A 362 5.31 4.72 -23.44
N LYS A 363 6.37 4.77 -22.62
CA LYS A 363 7.73 4.46 -23.06
C LYS A 363 8.18 3.05 -22.69
N MET A 364 7.67 2.50 -21.61
CA MET A 364 8.08 1.21 -21.07
C MET A 364 6.91 0.22 -20.95
N GLY A 365 5.72 0.58 -21.39
CA GLY A 365 4.51 -0.20 -21.22
C GLY A 365 4.61 -1.62 -21.80
N ASP A 366 5.28 -1.81 -22.91
CA ASP A 366 5.50 -3.13 -23.51
C ASP A 366 6.19 -4.11 -22.55
N GLN A 367 6.94 -3.62 -21.58
CA GLN A 367 7.69 -4.42 -20.60
C GLN A 367 7.05 -4.38 -19.21
N LEU A 368 6.62 -3.19 -18.77
CA LEU A 368 6.15 -2.95 -17.40
C LEU A 368 4.65 -3.13 -17.19
N TRP A 369 3.84 -2.93 -18.23
CA TRP A 369 2.39 -2.98 -18.12
C TRP A 369 1.85 -4.36 -18.46
N GLY A 370 1.02 -4.92 -17.57
CA GLY A 370 0.50 -6.27 -17.77
C GLY A 370 -0.89 -6.46 -17.16
N GLU A 371 -1.16 -7.69 -16.73
CA GLU A 371 -2.52 -8.12 -16.34
C GLU A 371 -3.09 -7.31 -15.16
N TYR A 372 -2.25 -6.97 -14.19
CA TYR A 372 -2.63 -6.25 -12.97
C TYR A 372 -2.05 -4.82 -12.91
N GLY A 373 -1.78 -4.22 -14.06
CA GLY A 373 -1.18 -2.90 -14.15
C GLY A 373 0.35 -2.96 -14.23
N PHE A 374 1.05 -2.15 -13.46
CA PHE A 374 2.50 -2.15 -13.45
C PHE A 374 3.06 -3.34 -12.68
N LYS A 375 4.03 -4.02 -13.28
CA LYS A 375 4.86 -5.04 -12.64
C LYS A 375 5.67 -4.43 -11.49
N ASP A 376 6.13 -5.29 -10.58
CA ASP A 376 6.67 -4.89 -9.30
C ASP A 376 7.87 -3.95 -9.38
N ALA A 377 8.86 -4.31 -10.20
CA ALA A 377 10.10 -3.54 -10.30
C ALA A 377 10.84 -3.77 -11.64
N PHE A 378 11.82 -2.91 -11.90
CA PHE A 378 12.70 -3.04 -13.05
C PHE A 378 14.09 -2.45 -12.77
N ASN A 379 15.12 -2.96 -13.47
CA ASN A 379 16.47 -2.40 -13.45
C ASN A 379 16.83 -1.90 -14.86
N PRO A 380 16.76 -0.58 -15.09
CA PRO A 380 16.98 -0.02 -16.43
C PRO A 380 18.44 -0.17 -16.90
N SER A 381 19.40 -0.42 -15.98
CA SER A 381 20.80 -0.56 -16.33
C SER A 381 21.12 -1.87 -17.05
N ASN A 382 20.37 -2.94 -16.78
CA ASN A 382 20.59 -4.26 -17.36
C ASN A 382 19.36 -4.82 -18.10
N GLY A 383 18.24 -4.06 -18.16
CA GLY A 383 17.02 -4.45 -18.84
C GLY A 383 16.16 -5.48 -18.12
N TRP A 384 16.46 -5.78 -16.85
CA TRP A 384 15.63 -6.69 -16.04
C TRP A 384 14.29 -6.04 -15.68
N VAL A 385 13.23 -6.84 -15.75
CA VAL A 385 11.88 -6.48 -15.31
C VAL A 385 11.31 -7.66 -14.53
N ALA A 386 10.71 -7.40 -13.37
CA ALA A 386 10.01 -8.41 -12.60
C ALA A 386 8.81 -8.97 -13.39
N ASP A 387 8.57 -10.27 -13.29
CA ASP A 387 7.34 -10.88 -13.79
C ASP A 387 6.24 -10.95 -12.74
N SER A 388 6.51 -10.43 -11.55
CA SER A 388 5.64 -10.47 -10.38
C SER A 388 4.87 -9.17 -10.16
N TYR A 389 3.81 -9.32 -9.37
CA TYR A 389 3.06 -8.26 -8.70
C TYR A 389 2.94 -8.67 -7.24
N LEU A 390 3.12 -7.74 -6.32
CA LEU A 390 3.01 -7.96 -4.88
C LEU A 390 1.83 -7.17 -4.31
N ALA A 391 1.05 -7.78 -3.42
CA ALA A 391 -0.09 -7.11 -2.80
C ALA A 391 0.31 -5.82 -2.08
N ILE A 392 1.44 -5.88 -1.37
CA ILE A 392 1.95 -4.76 -0.57
C ILE A 392 2.34 -3.55 -1.44
N ASP A 393 2.69 -3.75 -2.70
CA ASP A 393 3.08 -2.71 -3.66
C ASP A 393 1.90 -2.26 -4.53
N GLN A 394 0.98 -3.17 -4.87
CA GLN A 394 -0.21 -2.85 -5.66
C GLN A 394 -1.23 -2.02 -4.87
N GLY A 395 -1.40 -2.31 -3.58
CA GLY A 395 -2.35 -1.60 -2.71
C GLY A 395 -2.10 -0.10 -2.63
N PRO A 396 -0.89 0.35 -2.33
CA PRO A 396 -0.59 1.78 -2.28
C PRO A 396 -0.85 2.52 -3.60
N ILE A 397 -0.63 1.89 -4.75
CA ILE A 397 -0.92 2.51 -6.06
C ILE A 397 -2.39 2.91 -6.14
N ILE A 398 -3.31 1.97 -6.00
CA ILE A 398 -4.74 2.23 -6.18
C ILE A 398 -5.29 3.17 -5.10
N VAL A 399 -4.85 3.00 -3.85
CA VAL A 399 -5.34 3.77 -2.69
C VAL A 399 -4.83 5.21 -2.73
N MET A 400 -3.54 5.43 -2.97
CA MET A 400 -2.97 6.78 -2.98
C MET A 400 -3.38 7.58 -4.22
N ILE A 401 -3.58 6.93 -5.36
CA ILE A 401 -4.21 7.60 -6.53
C ILE A 401 -5.63 8.04 -6.15
N GLU A 402 -6.40 7.21 -5.44
CA GLU A 402 -7.74 7.62 -4.99
C GLU A 402 -7.68 8.78 -4.01
N ASN A 403 -6.77 8.72 -3.04
CA ASN A 403 -6.57 9.80 -2.08
C ASN A 403 -6.16 11.13 -2.76
N TYR A 404 -5.34 11.05 -3.82
CA TYR A 404 -5.03 12.22 -4.65
C TYR A 404 -6.27 12.77 -5.36
N ARG A 405 -7.11 11.90 -5.93
CA ARG A 405 -8.28 12.29 -6.74
C ARG A 405 -9.44 12.81 -5.89
N SER A 406 -9.70 12.22 -4.73
CA SER A 406 -10.90 12.49 -3.94
C SER A 406 -10.68 12.61 -2.43
N GLY A 407 -9.58 12.07 -1.89
CA GLY A 407 -9.37 11.98 -0.44
C GLY A 407 -10.18 10.88 0.24
N LEU A 408 -10.86 10.01 -0.51
CA LEU A 408 -11.88 9.08 0.00
C LEU A 408 -11.40 8.23 1.19
N LEU A 409 -10.27 7.55 1.05
CA LEU A 409 -9.83 6.62 2.11
C LEU A 409 -9.34 7.39 3.35
N TRP A 410 -8.76 8.56 3.17
CA TRP A 410 -8.42 9.47 4.26
C TRP A 410 -9.67 9.93 5.02
N ASP A 411 -10.69 10.41 4.30
CA ASP A 411 -11.92 10.88 4.92
C ASP A 411 -12.63 9.76 5.69
N LEU A 412 -12.68 8.56 5.12
CA LEU A 412 -13.29 7.40 5.77
C LEU A 412 -12.54 7.02 7.05
N PHE A 413 -11.24 6.79 6.97
CA PHE A 413 -10.45 6.35 8.14
C PHE A 413 -10.42 7.42 9.24
N MET A 414 -10.18 8.68 8.86
CA MET A 414 -10.11 9.79 9.80
C MET A 414 -11.46 10.12 10.45
N SER A 415 -12.59 9.74 9.84
CA SER A 415 -13.93 9.92 10.42
C SER A 415 -14.25 8.94 11.54
N HIS A 416 -13.44 7.88 11.73
CA HIS A 416 -13.71 6.88 12.75
C HIS A 416 -13.51 7.48 14.16
N PRO A 417 -14.53 7.40 15.06
CA PRO A 417 -14.46 8.07 16.37
C PRO A 417 -13.28 7.64 17.23
N ASP A 418 -12.94 6.34 17.21
CA ASP A 418 -11.82 5.84 18.01
C ASP A 418 -10.47 6.34 17.47
N VAL A 419 -10.31 6.41 16.15
CA VAL A 419 -9.11 6.97 15.52
C VAL A 419 -8.91 8.42 15.95
N GLN A 420 -9.95 9.22 15.96
CA GLN A 420 -9.89 10.61 16.40
C GLN A 420 -9.50 10.73 17.88
N LYS A 421 -10.05 9.87 18.75
CA LYS A 421 -9.67 9.81 20.18
C LYS A 421 -8.19 9.44 20.33
N GLY A 422 -7.72 8.45 19.57
CA GLY A 422 -6.33 8.01 19.59
C GLY A 422 -5.37 9.11 19.15
N LEU A 423 -5.64 9.77 18.03
CA LEU A 423 -4.82 10.88 17.54
C LEU A 423 -4.75 12.03 18.56
N LYS A 424 -5.88 12.41 19.14
CA LYS A 424 -5.92 13.43 20.21
C LYS A 424 -5.10 13.00 21.43
N LYS A 425 -5.21 11.75 21.86
CA LYS A 425 -4.45 11.17 22.97
C LYS A 425 -2.95 11.25 22.74
N LEU A 426 -2.50 10.99 21.51
CA LEU A 426 -1.10 11.07 21.11
C LEU A 426 -0.59 12.51 20.89
N GLY A 427 -1.46 13.50 21.01
CA GLY A 427 -1.10 14.91 20.84
C GLY A 427 -1.02 15.37 19.38
N PHE A 428 -1.65 14.64 18.47
CA PHE A 428 -1.79 15.11 17.09
C PHE A 428 -2.80 16.25 16.99
N SER A 429 -2.48 17.24 16.19
CA SER A 429 -3.38 18.32 15.78
C SER A 429 -3.67 18.24 14.28
N GLY A 430 -4.73 18.94 13.83
CA GLY A 430 -5.13 18.97 12.42
C GLY A 430 -6.16 17.91 12.03
N ALA A 431 -6.31 16.85 12.81
CA ALA A 431 -7.30 15.79 12.54
C ALA A 431 -8.77 16.28 12.60
N GLU A 432 -9.06 17.35 13.32
CA GLU A 432 -10.42 17.91 13.47
C GLU A 432 -10.84 18.82 12.30
N GLN A 433 -9.88 19.36 11.55
CA GLN A 433 -10.16 20.30 10.45
C GLN A 433 -10.69 19.59 9.19
N LEU A 434 -10.53 18.28 9.11
CA LEU A 434 -10.93 17.47 7.94
C LEU A 434 -12.41 17.10 7.94
N LYS A 435 -13.14 17.35 9.05
CA LYS A 435 -14.59 17.10 9.15
C LYS A 435 -15.46 18.04 8.31
N ASN A 436 -14.92 19.16 7.85
CA ASN A 436 -15.69 20.26 7.24
C ASN A 436 -15.28 20.54 5.78
N ARG A 437 -14.66 19.59 5.11
CA ARG A 437 -14.39 19.63 3.68
C ARG A 437 -15.18 18.54 2.96
#